data_33d5fc19c4d585729bf449ce289a2684
#
_entry.id   33d5fc19c4d585729bf449ce289a2684
#
_cell.length_a   1.000
_cell.length_b   1.000
_cell.length_c   1.000
_cell.angle_alpha   90.00
_cell.angle_beta   90.00
_cell.angle_gamma   90.00
#
_symmetry.space_group_name_H-M   'P 1'
#
loop_
_entity.id
_entity.type
_entity.pdbx_description
1 polymer ?
#
loop_
_entity_poly.entity_id
_entity_poly.type
_entity_poly.pdbx_seq_one_letter_code
_entity_poly.pdbx_strand_id
1 'polypeptide(L)'
;MYLIFSPEDKDNPRNWPTWWRWYICSFASWLNVLTCLCAGSISLAAGQLQKEFSVSAEVTTLCLSMYIFGFVVGPMFLAPLSEHFSRRPVYVLSWFCLVLFNMAIALAPNIGTIIVCRFLAGFAGSAPLTNTGGSISDSFKRYESGGIMAVYGLSSTFEPAAALPFSGYIVQNLGWRWVL
;
A
#
# COMPACT_ATOMS: atom_id res chain seq x y z
N MET A 1 -12.83 21.99 -10.55
CA MET A 1 -12.15 22.83 -11.54
C MET A 1 -11.24 21.91 -12.35
N TYR A 2 -11.62 21.54 -13.56
CA TYR A 2 -10.81 20.67 -14.42
C TYR A 2 -9.68 21.54 -14.99
N LEU A 3 -8.43 21.22 -14.63
CA LEU A 3 -7.25 21.80 -15.27
C LEU A 3 -7.11 21.17 -16.66
N ILE A 4 -7.54 21.88 -17.68
CA ILE A 4 -7.31 21.51 -19.09
C ILE A 4 -5.93 22.05 -19.44
N PHE A 5 -4.93 21.17 -19.43
CA PHE A 5 -3.60 21.54 -19.88
C PHE A 5 -3.58 21.75 -21.40
N SER A 6 -2.92 22.82 -21.84
CA SER A 6 -2.61 23.01 -23.25
C SER A 6 -1.66 21.90 -23.72
N PRO A 7 -1.72 21.46 -24.99
CA PRO A 7 -0.80 20.43 -25.52
C PRO A 7 0.69 20.77 -25.36
N GLU A 8 1.03 22.04 -25.30
CA GLU A 8 2.43 22.53 -25.19
C GLU A 8 2.83 22.91 -23.75
N ASP A 9 1.97 22.72 -22.78
CA ASP A 9 2.24 23.12 -21.39
C ASP A 9 3.32 22.22 -20.77
N LYS A 10 4.34 22.81 -20.16
CA LYS A 10 5.43 22.10 -19.47
C LYS A 10 4.95 21.34 -18.24
N ASP A 11 3.86 21.79 -17.63
CA ASP A 11 3.25 21.14 -16.46
C ASP A 11 2.36 19.94 -16.85
N ASN A 12 2.13 19.72 -18.14
CA ASN A 12 1.40 18.57 -18.63
C ASN A 12 2.24 17.28 -18.43
N PRO A 13 1.79 16.31 -17.62
CA PRO A 13 2.53 15.07 -17.34
C PRO A 13 2.89 14.27 -18.58
N ARG A 14 2.13 14.41 -19.67
CA ARG A 14 2.38 13.73 -20.96
C ARG A 14 3.59 14.27 -21.70
N ASN A 15 4.03 15.51 -21.39
CA ASN A 15 5.19 16.16 -22.00
C ASN A 15 6.50 15.92 -21.23
N TRP A 16 6.41 15.26 -20.07
CA TRP A 16 7.59 14.96 -19.26
C TRP A 16 8.52 13.96 -19.97
N PRO A 17 9.84 14.05 -19.78
CA PRO A 17 10.79 13.12 -20.35
C PRO A 17 10.47 11.68 -19.89
N THR A 18 10.67 10.73 -20.79
CA THR A 18 10.29 9.32 -20.58
C THR A 18 10.88 8.74 -19.30
N TRP A 19 12.15 9.07 -18.97
CA TRP A 19 12.80 8.59 -17.76
C TRP A 19 12.11 9.08 -16.48
N TRP A 20 11.58 10.30 -16.44
CA TRP A 20 10.85 10.87 -15.32
C TRP A 20 9.51 10.17 -15.09
N ARG A 21 8.82 9.86 -16.18
CA ARG A 21 7.56 9.11 -16.15
C ARG A 21 7.77 7.68 -15.62
N TRP A 22 8.83 7.00 -16.09
CA TRP A 22 9.22 5.69 -15.58
C TRP A 22 9.62 5.71 -14.10
N TYR A 23 10.34 6.75 -13.67
CA TYR A 23 10.71 6.92 -12.28
C TYR A 23 9.48 7.01 -11.37
N ILE A 24 8.47 7.82 -11.72
CA ILE A 24 7.23 7.96 -10.95
C ILE A 24 6.47 6.64 -10.88
N CYS A 25 6.34 5.92 -12.01
CA CYS A 25 5.65 4.63 -12.03
C CYS A 25 6.39 3.56 -11.22
N SER A 26 7.72 3.48 -11.32
CA SER A 26 8.52 2.55 -10.53
C SER A 26 8.44 2.85 -9.05
N PHE A 27 8.47 4.13 -8.67
CA PHE A 27 8.33 4.54 -7.28
C PHE A 27 6.94 4.19 -6.73
N ALA A 28 5.87 4.45 -7.49
CA ALA A 28 4.51 4.08 -7.10
C ALA A 28 4.33 2.56 -6.97
N SER A 29 4.93 1.77 -7.88
CA SER A 29 4.95 0.30 -7.78
C SER A 29 5.70 -0.16 -6.53
N TRP A 30 6.86 0.45 -6.23
CA TRP A 30 7.63 0.13 -5.02
C TRP A 30 6.84 0.41 -3.74
N LEU A 31 6.10 1.51 -3.70
CA LEU A 31 5.21 1.83 -2.58
C LEU A 31 4.11 0.76 -2.43
N ASN A 32 3.56 0.26 -3.53
CA ASN A 32 2.57 -0.82 -3.50
C ASN A 32 3.18 -2.12 -2.94
N VAL A 33 4.40 -2.48 -3.37
CA VAL A 33 5.14 -3.64 -2.83
C VAL A 33 5.27 -3.56 -1.31
N LEU A 34 5.69 -2.40 -0.78
CA LEU A 34 5.83 -2.21 0.67
C LEU A 34 4.48 -2.37 1.41
N THR A 35 3.39 -1.89 0.83
CA THR A 35 2.06 -2.05 1.41
C THR A 35 1.64 -3.53 1.49
N CYS A 36 1.92 -4.31 0.45
CA CYS A 36 1.64 -5.74 0.42
C CYS A 36 2.55 -6.54 1.36
N LEU A 37 3.82 -6.12 1.53
CA LEU A 37 4.71 -6.68 2.55
C LEU A 37 4.13 -6.51 3.96
N CYS A 38 3.65 -5.31 4.28
CA CYS A 38 2.97 -5.04 5.56
C CYS A 38 1.70 -5.89 5.74
N ALA A 39 0.94 -6.14 4.66
CA ALA A 39 -0.25 -6.99 4.70
C ALA A 39 0.09 -8.44 5.07
N GLY A 40 1.10 -9.01 4.40
CA GLY A 40 1.50 -10.42 4.56
C GLY A 40 2.25 -10.72 5.85
N SER A 41 2.90 -9.73 6.45
CA SER A 41 3.79 -9.89 7.60
C SER A 41 3.14 -10.59 8.80
N ILE A 42 1.91 -10.26 9.12
CA ILE A 42 1.17 -10.83 10.27
C ILE A 42 0.82 -12.31 10.07
N SER A 43 0.65 -12.75 8.83
CA SER A 43 0.36 -14.16 8.56
C SER A 43 1.48 -15.08 9.10
N LEU A 44 2.72 -14.67 8.92
CA LEU A 44 3.89 -15.41 9.40
C LEU A 44 4.16 -15.18 10.90
N ALA A 45 3.76 -14.03 11.42
CA ALA A 45 3.85 -13.70 12.84
C ALA A 45 2.74 -14.33 13.69
N ALA A 46 1.74 -14.95 13.08
CA ALA A 46 0.54 -15.48 13.73
C ALA A 46 0.86 -16.38 14.93
N GLY A 47 1.82 -17.31 14.77
CA GLY A 47 2.22 -18.22 15.84
C GLY A 47 2.90 -17.53 17.05
N GLN A 48 3.62 -16.45 16.82
CA GLN A 48 4.24 -15.66 17.89
C GLN A 48 3.19 -14.79 18.60
N LEU A 49 2.26 -14.19 17.86
CA LEU A 49 1.15 -13.41 18.41
C LEU A 49 0.25 -14.28 19.32
N GLN A 50 -0.08 -15.49 18.89
CA GLN A 50 -0.90 -16.41 19.70
C GLN A 50 -0.23 -16.72 21.04
N LYS A 51 1.08 -16.94 21.04
CA LYS A 51 1.83 -17.22 22.27
C LYS A 51 1.97 -16.00 23.18
N GLU A 52 2.24 -14.83 22.61
CA GLU A 52 2.50 -13.61 23.38
C GLU A 52 1.21 -13.05 24.02
N PHE A 53 0.11 -13.03 23.27
CA PHE A 53 -1.17 -12.48 23.74
C PHE A 53 -2.13 -13.55 24.26
N SER A 54 -1.73 -14.83 24.26
CA SER A 54 -2.57 -15.97 24.69
C SER A 54 -3.95 -15.97 24.03
N VAL A 55 -3.99 -15.67 22.71
CA VAL A 55 -5.23 -15.58 21.91
C VAL A 55 -5.38 -16.75 20.97
N SER A 56 -6.64 -17.02 20.56
CA SER A 56 -6.94 -18.08 19.61
C SER A 56 -6.45 -17.74 18.20
N ALA A 57 -6.31 -18.78 17.36
CA ALA A 57 -5.96 -18.63 15.95
C ALA A 57 -6.98 -17.76 15.19
N GLU A 58 -8.24 -17.79 15.58
CA GLU A 58 -9.32 -16.99 15.00
C GLU A 58 -9.09 -15.48 15.17
N VAL A 59 -8.67 -15.06 16.37
CA VAL A 59 -8.37 -13.64 16.66
C VAL A 59 -7.17 -13.16 15.84
N THR A 60 -6.17 -14.01 15.65
CA THR A 60 -5.02 -13.67 14.81
C THR A 60 -5.39 -13.54 13.33
N THR A 61 -6.27 -14.43 12.87
CA THR A 61 -6.83 -14.35 11.50
C THR A 61 -7.68 -13.09 11.33
N LEU A 62 -8.41 -12.67 12.38
CA LEU A 62 -9.15 -11.42 12.37
C LEU A 62 -8.25 -10.19 12.16
N CYS A 63 -7.03 -10.18 12.73
CA CYS A 63 -6.07 -9.10 12.49
C CYS A 63 -5.70 -8.99 11.00
N LEU A 64 -5.53 -10.12 10.30
CA LEU A 64 -5.27 -10.14 8.85
C LEU A 64 -6.50 -9.64 8.08
N SER A 65 -7.68 -10.18 8.43
CA SER A 65 -8.95 -9.84 7.76
C SER A 65 -9.30 -8.36 7.90
N MET A 66 -9.03 -7.75 9.05
CA MET A 66 -9.25 -6.32 9.28
C MET A 66 -8.36 -5.43 8.43
N TYR A 67 -7.11 -5.85 8.18
CA TYR A 67 -6.26 -5.12 7.25
C TYR A 67 -6.83 -5.17 5.82
N ILE A 68 -7.22 -6.35 5.35
CA ILE A 68 -7.83 -6.54 4.04
C ILE A 68 -9.15 -5.76 3.94
N PHE A 69 -9.96 -5.78 4.98
CA PHE A 69 -11.22 -5.02 5.02
C PHE A 69 -10.97 -3.51 4.92
N GLY A 70 -10.00 -2.97 5.65
CA GLY A 70 -9.57 -1.58 5.51
C GLY A 70 -9.09 -1.26 4.09
N PHE A 71 -8.35 -2.20 3.49
CA PHE A 71 -7.83 -2.08 2.13
C PHE A 71 -8.94 -2.08 1.05
N VAL A 72 -10.05 -2.76 1.29
CA VAL A 72 -11.23 -2.75 0.41
C VAL A 72 -12.05 -1.47 0.56
N VAL A 73 -12.24 -1.01 1.80
CA VAL A 73 -13.03 0.19 2.11
C VAL A 73 -12.29 1.48 1.72
N GLY A 74 -10.96 1.49 1.86
CA GLY A 74 -10.12 2.67 1.59
C GLY A 74 -10.33 3.30 0.22
N PRO A 75 -10.32 2.54 -0.89
CA PRO A 75 -10.53 3.06 -2.23
C PRO A 75 -11.82 3.85 -2.41
N MET A 76 -12.89 3.45 -1.73
CA MET A 76 -14.19 4.12 -1.85
C MET A 76 -14.13 5.59 -1.38
N PHE A 77 -13.24 5.90 -0.45
CA PHE A 77 -13.05 7.24 0.08
C PHE A 77 -11.83 7.96 -0.50
N LEU A 78 -10.72 7.24 -0.64
CA LEU A 78 -9.45 7.84 -1.07
C LEU A 78 -9.40 8.12 -2.57
N ALA A 79 -10.10 7.35 -3.41
CA ALA A 79 -10.15 7.61 -4.84
C ALA A 79 -10.85 8.95 -5.16
N PRO A 80 -12.11 9.21 -4.71
CA PRO A 80 -12.75 10.50 -4.93
C PRO A 80 -11.99 11.66 -4.28
N LEU A 81 -11.40 11.42 -3.09
CA LEU A 81 -10.62 12.43 -2.39
C LEU A 81 -9.38 12.84 -3.19
N SER A 82 -8.71 11.88 -3.84
CA SER A 82 -7.52 12.13 -4.67
C SER A 82 -7.83 12.91 -5.95
N GLU A 83 -9.04 12.78 -6.47
CA GLU A 83 -9.51 13.56 -7.61
C GLU A 83 -9.85 15.01 -7.22
N HIS A 84 -10.36 15.20 -5.99
CA HIS A 84 -10.78 16.52 -5.52
C HIS A 84 -9.62 17.39 -5.02
N PHE A 85 -8.69 16.81 -4.24
CA PHE A 85 -7.60 17.53 -3.57
C PHE A 85 -6.23 17.41 -4.25
N SER A 86 -6.13 16.76 -5.42
CA SER A 86 -4.87 16.38 -6.05
C SER A 86 -4.28 15.10 -5.45
N ARG A 87 -3.55 14.35 -6.28
CA ARG A 87 -3.02 13.03 -5.90
C ARG A 87 -1.86 13.09 -4.90
N ARG A 88 -0.98 14.11 -5.00
CA ARG A 88 0.22 14.23 -4.15
C ARG A 88 -0.07 14.27 -2.65
N PRO A 89 -0.94 15.18 -2.13
CA PRO A 89 -1.19 15.23 -0.69
C PRO A 89 -1.87 13.97 -0.18
N VAL A 90 -2.73 13.33 -0.97
CA VAL A 90 -3.38 12.07 -0.58
C VAL A 90 -2.36 10.95 -0.42
N TYR A 91 -1.40 10.82 -1.35
CA TYR A 91 -0.30 9.85 -1.21
C TYR A 91 0.53 10.09 0.05
N VAL A 92 1.00 11.32 0.25
CA VAL A 92 1.87 11.65 1.39
C VAL A 92 1.15 11.41 2.72
N LEU A 93 -0.11 11.87 2.83
CA LEU A 93 -0.89 11.70 4.05
C LEU A 93 -1.18 10.23 4.33
N SER A 94 -1.59 9.47 3.32
CA SER A 94 -1.87 8.04 3.46
C SER A 94 -0.64 7.25 3.88
N TRP A 95 0.52 7.55 3.29
CA TRP A 95 1.77 6.92 3.68
C TRP A 95 2.21 7.27 5.08
N PHE A 96 2.07 8.53 5.47
CA PHE A 96 2.37 8.96 6.84
C PHE A 96 1.47 8.23 7.85
N CYS A 97 0.18 8.14 7.58
CA CYS A 97 -0.76 7.38 8.40
C CYS A 97 -0.40 5.89 8.46
N LEU A 98 -0.05 5.28 7.31
CA LEU A 98 0.37 3.88 7.27
C LEU A 98 1.56 3.61 8.19
N VAL A 99 2.60 4.44 8.11
CA VAL A 99 3.79 4.32 8.98
C VAL A 99 3.43 4.49 10.45
N LEU A 100 2.62 5.51 10.79
CA LEU A 100 2.18 5.73 12.18
C LEU A 100 1.41 4.54 12.75
N PHE A 101 0.48 3.99 11.98
CA PHE A 101 -0.31 2.84 12.44
C PHE A 101 0.53 1.56 12.54
N ASN A 102 1.50 1.34 11.64
CA ASN A 102 2.43 0.22 11.79
C ASN A 102 3.33 0.38 13.03
N MET A 103 3.82 1.59 13.31
CA MET A 103 4.53 1.85 14.57
C MET A 103 3.65 1.59 15.80
N ALA A 104 2.39 2.02 15.76
CA ALA A 104 1.44 1.76 16.84
C ALA A 104 1.19 0.26 17.04
N ILE A 105 1.12 -0.53 15.97
CA ILE A 105 1.00 -1.99 16.03
C ILE A 105 2.24 -2.61 16.66
N ALA A 106 3.44 -2.18 16.27
CA ALA A 106 4.70 -2.69 16.83
C ALA A 106 4.83 -2.44 18.35
N LEU A 107 4.26 -1.33 18.84
CA LEU A 107 4.27 -0.93 20.25
C LEU A 107 3.00 -1.37 21.01
N ALA A 108 2.07 -2.05 20.37
CA ALA A 108 0.77 -2.36 20.95
C ALA A 108 0.88 -3.32 22.15
N PRO A 109 0.31 -2.95 23.32
CA PRO A 109 0.27 -3.82 24.49
C PRO A 109 -0.88 -4.83 24.45
N ASN A 110 -1.90 -4.59 23.61
CA ASN A 110 -3.13 -5.37 23.57
C ASN A 110 -3.50 -5.75 22.13
N ILE A 111 -4.09 -6.94 21.96
CA ILE A 111 -4.55 -7.43 20.67
C ILE A 111 -5.65 -6.55 20.04
N GLY A 112 -6.50 -5.92 20.87
CA GLY A 112 -7.53 -5.00 20.40
C GLY A 112 -6.96 -3.78 19.68
N THR A 113 -5.87 -3.22 20.19
CA THR A 113 -5.15 -2.12 19.54
C THR A 113 -4.59 -2.56 18.19
N ILE A 114 -4.05 -3.78 18.11
CA ILE A 114 -3.54 -4.34 16.85
C ILE A 114 -4.67 -4.44 15.81
N ILE A 115 -5.84 -4.94 16.17
CA ILE A 115 -6.98 -5.10 15.26
C ILE A 115 -7.43 -3.75 14.69
N VAL A 116 -7.61 -2.74 15.55
CA VAL A 116 -8.04 -1.40 15.11
C VAL A 116 -6.97 -0.73 14.25
N CYS A 117 -5.71 -0.76 14.68
CA CYS A 117 -4.62 -0.17 13.91
C CYS A 117 -4.40 -0.89 12.57
N ARG A 118 -4.65 -2.19 12.48
CA ARG A 118 -4.61 -2.95 11.23
C ARG A 118 -5.68 -2.49 10.24
N PHE A 119 -6.89 -2.26 10.70
CA PHE A 119 -7.94 -1.69 9.84
C PHE A 119 -7.53 -0.31 9.30
N LEU A 120 -7.04 0.57 10.19
CA LEU A 120 -6.62 1.93 9.80
C LEU A 120 -5.37 1.91 8.89
N ALA A 121 -4.42 1.02 9.14
CA ALA A 121 -3.26 0.82 8.28
C ALA A 121 -3.65 0.30 6.90
N GLY A 122 -4.58 -0.67 6.82
CA GLY A 122 -5.12 -1.16 5.56
C GLY A 122 -5.86 -0.06 4.78
N PHE A 123 -6.67 0.74 5.46
CA PHE A 123 -7.37 1.87 4.87
C PHE A 123 -6.38 2.88 4.26
N ALA A 124 -5.38 3.29 5.02
CA ALA A 124 -4.34 4.20 4.54
C ALA A 124 -3.48 3.59 3.41
N GLY A 125 -3.13 2.30 3.54
CA GLY A 125 -2.32 1.56 2.56
C GLY A 125 -2.99 1.33 1.21
N SER A 126 -4.30 1.53 1.09
CA SER A 126 -5.01 1.36 -0.18
C SER A 126 -4.78 2.47 -1.21
N ALA A 127 -4.26 3.64 -0.78
CA ALA A 127 -4.03 4.79 -1.66
C ALA A 127 -3.06 4.51 -2.83
N PRO A 128 -1.92 3.82 -2.68
CA PRO A 128 -1.06 3.48 -3.80
C PRO A 128 -1.76 2.64 -4.85
N LEU A 129 -2.52 1.63 -4.45
CA LEU A 129 -3.21 0.75 -5.40
C LEU A 129 -4.20 1.51 -6.28
N THR A 130 -5.04 2.34 -5.66
CA THR A 130 -6.08 3.08 -6.38
C THR A 130 -5.54 4.18 -7.27
N ASN A 131 -4.54 4.90 -6.79
CA ASN A 131 -4.05 6.08 -7.48
C ASN A 131 -2.98 5.77 -8.54
N THR A 132 -2.28 4.62 -8.45
CA THR A 132 -1.23 4.26 -9.42
C THR A 132 -1.80 4.01 -10.80
N GLY A 133 -2.90 3.27 -10.91
CA GLY A 133 -3.58 3.03 -12.19
C GLY A 133 -4.00 4.34 -12.87
N GLY A 134 -4.59 5.26 -12.12
CA GLY A 134 -4.95 6.59 -12.59
C GLY A 134 -3.71 7.43 -12.98
N SER A 135 -2.65 7.39 -12.19
CA SER A 135 -1.41 8.13 -12.48
C SER A 135 -0.73 7.63 -13.76
N ILE A 136 -0.76 6.33 -14.02
CA ILE A 136 -0.27 5.74 -15.28
C ILE A 136 -1.09 6.22 -16.46
N SER A 137 -2.42 6.18 -16.36
CA SER A 137 -3.32 6.61 -17.45
C SER A 137 -3.19 8.09 -17.78
N ASP A 138 -2.88 8.93 -16.79
CA ASP A 138 -2.69 10.37 -16.97
C ASP A 138 -1.32 10.72 -17.59
N SER A 139 -0.30 9.93 -17.26
CA SER A 139 1.10 10.22 -17.65
C SER A 139 1.49 9.64 -19.00
N PHE A 140 0.80 8.59 -19.47
CA PHE A 140 1.17 7.89 -20.70
C PHE A 140 0.07 7.97 -21.76
N LYS A 141 0.48 7.94 -23.03
CA LYS A 141 -0.47 7.85 -24.15
C LYS A 141 -1.13 6.46 -24.15
N ARG A 142 -2.34 6.39 -24.67
CA ARG A 142 -3.19 5.19 -24.63
C ARG A 142 -2.53 3.92 -25.20
N TYR A 143 -1.65 4.08 -26.19
CA TYR A 143 -0.92 2.95 -26.78
C TYR A 143 0.32 2.52 -25.99
N GLU A 144 0.91 3.42 -25.17
CA GLU A 144 2.07 3.13 -24.32
C GLU A 144 1.65 2.57 -22.95
N SER A 145 0.46 2.93 -22.48
CA SER A 145 -0.03 2.58 -21.14
C SER A 145 -0.21 1.07 -20.93
N GLY A 146 -0.51 0.31 -22.00
CA GLY A 146 -0.75 -1.13 -21.89
C GLY A 146 0.44 -1.92 -21.37
N GLY A 147 1.65 -1.66 -21.88
CA GLY A 147 2.88 -2.32 -21.42
C GLY A 147 3.21 -1.99 -19.98
N ILE A 148 3.02 -0.73 -19.58
CA ILE A 148 3.32 -0.27 -18.22
C ILE A 148 2.29 -0.81 -17.21
N MET A 149 1.02 -0.85 -17.59
CA MET A 149 -0.03 -1.50 -16.81
C MET A 149 0.25 -3.00 -16.62
N ALA A 150 0.78 -3.68 -17.65
CA ALA A 150 1.18 -5.08 -17.53
C ALA A 150 2.34 -5.26 -16.54
N VAL A 151 3.36 -4.41 -16.58
CA VAL A 151 4.47 -4.43 -15.61
C VAL A 151 3.97 -4.17 -14.19
N TYR A 152 3.08 -3.19 -14.02
CA TYR A 152 2.44 -2.91 -12.73
C TYR A 152 1.59 -4.10 -12.23
N GLY A 153 0.81 -4.73 -13.11
CA GLY A 153 0.03 -5.92 -12.79
C GLY A 153 0.89 -7.12 -12.41
N LEU A 154 2.02 -7.32 -13.11
CA LEU A 154 3.00 -8.36 -12.74
C LEU A 154 3.65 -8.09 -11.38
N SER A 155 4.02 -6.84 -11.08
CA SER A 155 4.57 -6.50 -9.78
C SER A 155 3.57 -6.81 -8.66
N SER A 156 2.31 -6.42 -8.79
CA SER A 156 1.28 -6.67 -7.76
C SER A 156 0.96 -8.16 -7.54
N THR A 157 1.14 -9.02 -8.55
CA THR A 157 1.02 -10.48 -8.37
C THR A 157 2.26 -11.14 -7.78
N PHE A 158 3.44 -10.61 -8.06
CA PHE A 158 4.70 -11.13 -7.53
C PHE A 158 4.97 -10.71 -6.07
N GLU A 159 4.40 -9.58 -5.65
CA GLU A 159 4.56 -9.02 -4.30
C GLU A 159 4.24 -9.99 -3.16
N PRO A 160 3.08 -10.67 -3.12
CA PRO A 160 2.76 -11.60 -2.05
C PRO A 160 3.74 -12.79 -2.00
N ALA A 161 4.20 -13.26 -3.16
CA ALA A 161 5.14 -14.37 -3.24
C ALA A 161 6.53 -13.98 -2.70
N ALA A 162 6.99 -12.77 -2.97
CA ALA A 162 8.26 -12.26 -2.45
C ALA A 162 8.16 -11.88 -0.96
N ALA A 163 7.00 -11.40 -0.51
CA ALA A 163 6.79 -11.00 0.88
C ALA A 163 7.01 -12.14 1.89
N LEU A 164 6.56 -13.34 1.56
CA LEU A 164 6.59 -14.48 2.47
C LEU A 164 8.02 -14.87 2.93
N PRO A 165 9.01 -15.11 2.04
CA PRO A 165 10.35 -15.51 2.48
C PRO A 165 11.06 -14.39 3.26
N PHE A 166 10.92 -13.13 2.85
CA PHE A 166 11.53 -12.00 3.56
C PHE A 166 10.95 -11.82 4.96
N SER A 167 9.64 -11.79 5.08
CA SER A 167 8.95 -11.66 6.38
C SER A 167 9.21 -12.88 7.27
N GLY A 168 9.26 -14.09 6.70
CA GLY A 168 9.56 -15.32 7.44
C GLY A 168 10.95 -15.30 8.08
N TYR A 169 11.96 -14.89 7.33
CA TYR A 169 13.32 -14.76 7.83
C TYR A 169 13.43 -13.75 8.99
N ILE A 170 12.78 -12.59 8.85
CA ILE A 170 12.79 -11.54 9.87
C ILE A 170 12.04 -12.00 11.13
N VAL A 171 10.86 -12.62 10.99
CA VAL A 171 10.08 -13.13 12.13
C VAL A 171 10.86 -14.17 12.93
N GLN A 172 11.60 -15.06 12.25
CA GLN A 172 12.40 -16.10 12.92
C GLN A 172 13.58 -15.54 13.70
N ASN A 173 14.28 -14.54 13.17
CA ASN A 173 15.54 -14.06 13.74
C ASN A 173 15.37 -12.82 14.64
N LEU A 174 14.45 -11.91 14.32
CA LEU A 174 14.29 -10.61 15.00
C LEU A 174 12.96 -10.49 15.74
N GLY A 175 12.01 -11.39 15.49
CA GLY A 175 10.67 -11.36 16.06
C GLY A 175 9.67 -10.56 15.21
N TRP A 176 8.39 -10.73 15.52
CA TRP A 176 7.29 -10.20 14.71
C TRP A 176 7.17 -8.67 14.68
N ARG A 177 7.64 -7.99 15.73
CA ARG A 177 7.61 -6.52 15.82
C ARG A 177 8.48 -5.82 14.77
N TRP A 178 9.51 -6.50 14.26
CA TRP A 178 10.44 -5.95 13.27
C TRP A 178 9.99 -6.14 11.82
N VAL A 179 8.88 -6.82 11.60
CA VAL A 179 8.32 -7.07 10.25
C VAL A 179 7.26 -6.02 9.87
N LEU A 180 6.85 -5.21 10.82
CA LEU A 180 5.87 -4.13 10.67
C LEU A 180 6.56 -2.80 10.37
#